data_3607f96313e38cc881f189c46ba263a7
#
_entry.id   3607f96313e38cc881f189c46ba263a7
#
_cell.length_a   1.000
_cell.length_b   1.000
_cell.length_c   1.000
_cell.angle_alpha   90.00
_cell.angle_beta   90.00
_cell.angle_gamma   90.00
#
_symmetry.space_group_name_H-M   'P 1'
#
loop_
_entity.id
_entity.type
_entity.pdbx_description
1 polymer ?
#
loop_
_entity_poly.entity_id
_entity_poly.type
_entity_poly.pdbx_seq_one_letter_code
_entity_poly.pdbx_strand_id
1 'polypeptide(L)'
;HRLIRPGSKVIDLGAAPGGWVQVALERGAAAVAGVDLLPIEHIAGAELIQADFTTPGVDQQLIDLIGGAPDLVLSDMAHNTIGHRQTDHLKIIALIEIAADFAIRTLRPGGAFVTKSFQGGDADGVLARLREHFETVKTVKPQSSRKGSSEVYMVALNRR
;
A
#
# COMPACT_ATOMS: atom_id res chain seq x y z
N HIS A 1 0.28 -6.95 13.38
CA HIS A 1 1.25 -7.69 12.57
C HIS A 1 2.61 -7.03 12.58
N ARG A 2 3.62 -7.82 12.78
CA ARG A 2 5.01 -7.33 12.85
C ARG A 2 5.65 -7.24 11.47
N LEU A 3 4.99 -6.55 10.56
CA LEU A 3 5.48 -6.40 9.19
C LEU A 3 6.59 -5.35 9.08
N ILE A 4 6.59 -4.38 9.98
CA ILE A 4 7.60 -3.32 10.01
C ILE A 4 8.62 -3.71 11.07
N ARG A 5 9.84 -3.98 10.61
CA ARG A 5 10.97 -4.35 11.48
C ARG A 5 11.99 -3.23 11.48
N PRO A 6 12.79 -3.12 12.55
CA PRO A 6 13.90 -2.17 12.54
C PRO A 6 14.78 -2.38 11.30
N GLY A 7 15.10 -1.28 10.63
CA GLY A 7 15.88 -1.32 9.40
C GLY A 7 15.11 -1.52 8.10
N SER A 8 13.78 -1.68 8.16
CA SER A 8 12.95 -1.87 6.97
C SER A 8 12.89 -0.61 6.12
N LYS A 9 12.78 -0.81 4.80
CA LYS A 9 12.45 0.24 3.84
C LYS A 9 10.97 0.11 3.48
N VAL A 10 10.22 1.18 3.65
CA VAL A 10 8.75 1.17 3.53
C VAL A 10 8.30 2.21 2.52
N ILE A 11 7.39 1.83 1.64
CA ILE A 11 6.70 2.76 0.74
C ILE A 11 5.21 2.72 1.06
N ASP A 12 4.61 3.91 1.23
CA ASP A 12 3.19 4.07 1.52
C ASP A 12 2.49 4.79 0.37
N LEU A 13 1.64 4.07 -0.33
CA LEU A 13 0.84 4.59 -1.43
C LEU A 13 -0.52 5.03 -0.89
N GLY A 14 -0.84 6.31 -1.03
CA GLY A 14 -2.00 6.91 -0.39
C GLY A 14 -1.71 7.26 1.06
N ALA A 15 -0.60 7.95 1.30
CA ALA A 15 -0.02 8.13 2.63
C ALA A 15 -0.77 9.11 3.53
N ALA A 16 -1.53 10.06 2.98
CA ALA A 16 -2.23 11.05 3.80
C ALA A 16 -3.32 10.39 4.67
N PRO A 17 -3.51 10.83 5.90
CA PRO A 17 -2.84 11.93 6.58
C PRO A 17 -1.47 11.60 7.18
N GLY A 18 -1.00 10.35 7.13
CA GLY A 18 0.33 9.98 7.59
C GLY A 18 0.38 9.01 8.75
N GLY A 19 -0.74 8.41 9.11
CA GLY A 19 -0.80 7.48 10.25
C GLY A 19 0.09 6.26 10.10
N TRP A 20 0.09 5.63 8.93
CA TRP A 20 0.96 4.46 8.69
C TRP A 20 2.43 4.84 8.59
N VAL A 21 2.72 6.03 8.04
CA VAL A 21 4.09 6.57 7.99
C VAL A 21 4.64 6.73 9.42
N GLN A 22 3.84 7.30 10.30
CA GLN A 22 4.24 7.47 11.71
C GLN A 22 4.49 6.13 12.39
N VAL A 23 3.62 5.16 12.17
CA VAL A 23 3.78 3.80 12.73
C VAL A 23 5.08 3.16 12.21
N ALA A 24 5.37 3.31 10.92
CA ALA A 24 6.60 2.75 10.33
C ALA A 24 7.84 3.34 11.00
N LEU A 25 7.86 4.65 11.21
CA LEU A 25 8.99 5.32 11.87
C LEU A 25 9.11 4.88 13.33
N GLU A 26 8.00 4.80 14.07
CA GLU A 26 7.99 4.35 15.45
C GLU A 26 8.53 2.94 15.61
N ARG A 27 8.32 2.09 14.61
CA ARG A 27 8.81 0.71 14.61
C ARG A 27 10.24 0.56 14.09
N GLY A 28 10.90 1.67 13.82
CA GLY A 28 12.32 1.66 13.47
C GLY A 28 12.65 1.46 12.00
N ALA A 29 11.72 1.78 11.09
CA ALA A 29 12.03 1.74 9.67
C ALA A 29 13.24 2.63 9.35
N ALA A 30 14.15 2.12 8.52
CA ALA A 30 15.36 2.85 8.13
C ALA A 30 15.07 3.94 7.12
N ALA A 31 14.06 3.73 6.27
CA ALA A 31 13.64 4.69 5.26
C ALA A 31 12.14 4.52 5.00
N VAL A 32 11.44 5.63 4.91
CA VAL A 32 10.01 5.66 4.61
C VAL A 32 9.76 6.71 3.54
N ALA A 33 9.12 6.33 2.46
CA ALA A 33 8.63 7.24 1.44
C ALA A 33 7.13 7.07 1.28
N GLY A 34 6.43 8.15 1.00
CA GLY A 34 4.99 8.11 0.78
C GLY A 34 4.54 9.08 -0.29
N VAL A 35 3.41 8.78 -0.91
CA VAL A 35 2.80 9.60 -1.95
C VAL A 35 1.30 9.67 -1.73
N ASP A 36 0.72 10.83 -2.00
CA ASP A 36 -0.73 11.01 -2.00
C ASP A 36 -1.10 12.16 -2.94
N LEU A 37 -2.30 12.12 -3.47
CA LEU A 37 -2.90 13.26 -4.18
C LEU A 37 -3.16 14.43 -3.23
N LEU A 38 -3.49 14.11 -1.98
CA LEU A 38 -3.75 15.10 -0.95
C LEU A 38 -2.43 15.58 -0.33
N PRO A 39 -2.41 16.84 0.16
CA PRO A 39 -1.24 17.31 0.90
C PRO A 39 -1.00 16.45 2.15
N ILE A 40 0.26 16.15 2.41
CA ILE A 40 0.67 15.44 3.61
C ILE A 40 1.57 16.37 4.41
N GLU A 41 1.25 16.57 5.68
CA GLU A 41 2.11 17.35 6.56
C GLU A 41 3.48 16.68 6.69
N HIS A 42 4.50 17.51 6.78
CA HIS A 42 5.87 17.03 6.95
C HIS A 42 5.98 16.14 8.20
N ILE A 43 6.58 14.97 8.03
CA ILE A 43 6.88 14.04 9.13
C ILE A 43 8.39 13.82 9.12
N ALA A 44 9.04 14.17 10.21
CA ALA A 44 10.48 14.01 10.34
C ALA A 44 10.86 12.52 10.16
N GLY A 45 11.84 12.27 9.31
CA GLY A 45 12.30 10.91 9.01
C GLY A 45 11.63 10.25 7.81
N ALA A 46 10.62 10.88 7.22
CA ALA A 46 9.95 10.37 6.02
C ALA A 46 10.09 11.34 4.85
N GLU A 47 10.14 10.77 3.65
CA GLU A 47 10.11 11.53 2.39
C GLU A 47 8.71 11.42 1.79
N LEU A 48 7.96 12.50 1.83
CA LEU A 48 6.56 12.52 1.41
C LEU A 48 6.40 13.42 0.19
N ILE A 49 5.74 12.92 -0.84
CA ILE A 49 5.49 13.68 -2.05
C ILE A 49 3.98 13.78 -2.32
N GLN A 50 3.56 14.94 -2.80
CA GLN A 50 2.19 15.14 -3.26
C GLN A 50 2.20 14.94 -4.78
N ALA A 51 1.61 13.84 -5.24
CA ALA A 51 1.60 13.48 -6.65
C ALA A 51 0.54 12.42 -6.92
N ASP A 52 0.21 12.26 -8.19
CA ASP A 52 -0.57 11.11 -8.66
C ASP A 52 0.37 9.95 -8.91
N PHE A 53 0.20 8.85 -8.19
CA PHE A 53 1.06 7.68 -8.31
C PHE A 53 1.02 7.08 -9.73
N THR A 54 -0.05 7.29 -10.48
CA THR A 54 -0.16 6.80 -11.85
C THR A 54 0.64 7.62 -12.86
N THR A 55 1.17 8.76 -12.45
CA THR A 55 2.03 9.59 -13.31
C THR A 55 3.35 8.86 -13.57
N PRO A 56 3.80 8.76 -14.85
CA PRO A 56 5.07 8.11 -15.16
C PRO A 56 6.24 8.73 -14.39
N GLY A 57 7.06 7.88 -13.80
CA GLY A 57 8.25 8.27 -13.05
C GLY A 57 8.05 8.42 -11.54
N VAL A 58 6.82 8.54 -11.06
CA VAL A 58 6.57 8.66 -9.61
C VAL A 58 6.96 7.38 -8.89
N ASP A 59 6.69 6.22 -9.46
CA ASP A 59 7.10 4.94 -8.89
C ASP A 59 8.62 4.86 -8.70
N GLN A 60 9.39 5.23 -9.69
CA GLN A 60 10.85 5.23 -9.59
C GLN A 60 11.34 6.28 -8.58
N GLN A 61 10.70 7.43 -8.53
CA GLN A 61 11.03 8.45 -7.54
C GLN A 61 10.93 7.93 -6.11
N LEU A 62 9.87 7.16 -5.81
CA LEU A 62 9.71 6.56 -4.49
C LEU A 62 10.83 5.57 -4.15
N ILE A 63 11.20 4.73 -5.11
CA ILE A 63 12.31 3.79 -4.95
C ILE A 63 13.62 4.54 -4.67
N ASP A 64 13.87 5.61 -5.42
CA ASP A 64 15.08 6.42 -5.22
C ASP A 64 15.12 7.07 -3.84
N LEU A 65 13.97 7.53 -3.35
CA LEU A 65 13.88 8.17 -2.04
C LEU A 65 14.25 7.23 -0.88
N ILE A 66 13.97 5.94 -1.02
CA ILE A 66 14.33 4.97 0.03
C ILE A 66 15.66 4.26 -0.25
N GLY A 67 16.29 4.56 -1.37
CA GLY A 67 17.61 4.01 -1.69
C GLY A 67 17.62 2.58 -2.18
N GLY A 68 16.54 2.09 -2.77
CA GLY A 68 16.50 0.76 -3.37
C GLY A 68 15.18 0.01 -3.14
N ALA A 69 15.23 -1.31 -3.25
CA ALA A 69 14.04 -2.14 -3.15
C ALA A 69 13.41 -2.08 -1.75
N PRO A 70 12.09 -1.89 -1.66
CA PRO A 70 11.41 -1.86 -0.37
C PRO A 70 11.26 -3.26 0.24
N ASP A 71 11.14 -3.29 1.57
CA ASP A 71 10.76 -4.47 2.34
C ASP A 71 9.25 -4.58 2.49
N LEU A 72 8.56 -3.44 2.46
CA LEU A 72 7.13 -3.37 2.65
C LEU A 72 6.54 -2.28 1.78
N VAL A 73 5.46 -2.61 1.08
CA VAL A 73 4.62 -1.65 0.36
C VAL A 73 3.25 -1.67 1.00
N LEU A 74 2.78 -0.49 1.42
CA LEU A 74 1.44 -0.29 1.98
C LEU A 74 0.63 0.49 0.96
N SER A 75 -0.65 0.20 0.84
CA SER A 75 -1.53 0.93 -0.08
C SER A 75 -2.89 1.18 0.54
N ASP A 76 -3.29 2.45 0.55
CA ASP A 76 -4.63 2.89 0.89
C ASP A 76 -4.98 4.09 0.01
N MET A 77 -5.12 3.85 -1.28
CA MET A 77 -5.45 4.90 -2.25
C MET A 77 -6.96 5.06 -2.44
N ALA A 78 -7.76 4.26 -1.74
CA ALA A 78 -9.21 4.23 -1.88
C ALA A 78 -9.90 5.46 -1.32
N HIS A 79 -9.25 6.23 -0.45
CA HIS A 79 -9.84 7.39 0.23
C HIS A 79 -10.06 8.59 -0.70
N ASN A 80 -9.58 8.54 -1.92
CA ASN A 80 -9.73 9.62 -2.90
C ASN A 80 -10.93 9.44 -3.82
N THR A 81 -11.83 8.50 -3.53
CA THR A 81 -13.01 8.25 -4.35
C THR A 81 -14.10 9.28 -4.08
N ILE A 82 -14.81 9.71 -5.12
CA ILE A 82 -15.83 10.76 -5.05
C ILE A 82 -17.08 10.32 -5.83
N GLY A 83 -18.21 10.13 -5.16
CA GLY A 83 -19.54 10.34 -5.67
C GLY A 83 -20.32 9.16 -6.27
N HIS A 84 -19.85 8.39 -7.23
CA HIS A 84 -20.64 7.33 -7.88
C HIS A 84 -20.14 5.95 -7.51
N ARG A 85 -20.96 5.18 -6.81
CA ARG A 85 -20.59 3.86 -6.27
C ARG A 85 -19.91 2.94 -7.28
N GLN A 86 -20.51 2.78 -8.47
CA GLN A 86 -19.95 1.87 -9.47
C GLN A 86 -18.62 2.36 -10.05
N THR A 87 -18.58 3.64 -10.41
CA THR A 87 -17.37 4.26 -10.96
C THR A 87 -16.26 4.27 -9.93
N ASP A 88 -16.59 4.62 -8.67
CA ASP A 88 -15.61 4.64 -7.58
C ASP A 88 -15.08 3.24 -7.29
N HIS A 89 -15.94 2.23 -7.31
CA HIS A 89 -15.55 0.85 -7.08
C HIS A 89 -14.55 0.35 -8.14
N LEU A 90 -14.82 0.63 -9.42
CA LEU A 90 -13.91 0.28 -10.51
C LEU A 90 -12.58 1.01 -10.40
N LYS A 91 -12.60 2.28 -10.02
CA LYS A 91 -11.38 3.07 -9.79
C LYS A 91 -10.56 2.50 -8.63
N ILE A 92 -11.23 2.11 -7.56
CA ILE A 92 -10.55 1.51 -6.40
C ILE A 92 -9.86 0.21 -6.80
N ILE A 93 -10.54 -0.66 -7.54
CA ILE A 93 -9.94 -1.92 -8.01
C ILE A 93 -8.74 -1.64 -8.91
N ALA A 94 -8.86 -0.66 -9.84
CA ALA A 94 -7.75 -0.28 -10.69
C ALA A 94 -6.54 0.22 -9.89
N LEU A 95 -6.78 1.02 -8.85
CA LEU A 95 -5.71 1.49 -7.97
C LEU A 95 -5.06 0.36 -7.19
N ILE A 96 -5.85 -0.59 -6.72
CA ILE A 96 -5.33 -1.78 -6.03
C ILE A 96 -4.46 -2.61 -6.98
N GLU A 97 -4.89 -2.78 -8.24
CA GLU A 97 -4.11 -3.49 -9.25
C GLU A 97 -2.78 -2.78 -9.53
N ILE A 98 -2.80 -1.46 -9.64
CA ILE A 98 -1.58 -0.66 -9.86
C ILE A 98 -0.63 -0.80 -8.67
N ALA A 99 -1.16 -0.75 -7.45
CA ALA A 99 -0.35 -0.93 -6.24
C ALA A 99 0.24 -2.33 -6.16
N ALA A 100 -0.55 -3.36 -6.46
CA ALA A 100 -0.09 -4.74 -6.47
C ALA A 100 1.01 -4.95 -7.51
N ASP A 101 0.83 -4.39 -8.71
CA ASP A 101 1.82 -4.47 -9.76
C ASP A 101 3.14 -3.81 -9.33
N PHE A 102 3.07 -2.63 -8.75
CA PHE A 102 4.24 -1.96 -8.22
C PHE A 102 4.96 -2.81 -7.17
N ALA A 103 4.21 -3.37 -6.23
CA ALA A 103 4.78 -4.23 -5.18
C ALA A 103 5.46 -5.46 -5.77
N ILE A 104 4.82 -6.12 -6.73
CA ILE A 104 5.39 -7.31 -7.39
C ILE A 104 6.70 -6.97 -8.09
N ARG A 105 6.75 -5.81 -8.77
CA ARG A 105 7.94 -5.40 -9.53
C ARG A 105 9.10 -4.95 -8.65
N THR A 106 8.82 -4.41 -7.47
CA THR A 106 9.83 -3.64 -6.72
C THR A 106 10.25 -4.26 -5.39
N LEU A 107 9.37 -5.03 -4.73
CA LEU A 107 9.71 -5.63 -3.44
C LEU A 107 10.93 -6.54 -3.54
N ARG A 108 11.77 -6.48 -2.51
CA ARG A 108 12.84 -7.47 -2.38
C ARG A 108 12.23 -8.85 -2.10
N PRO A 109 12.95 -9.94 -2.41
CA PRO A 109 12.52 -11.28 -2.00
C PRO A 109 12.31 -11.33 -0.48
N GLY A 110 11.21 -11.94 -0.05
CA GLY A 110 10.83 -11.97 1.35
C GLY A 110 10.01 -10.78 1.81
N GLY A 111 9.85 -9.76 0.97
CA GLY A 111 9.07 -8.55 1.30
C GLY A 111 7.58 -8.80 1.35
N ALA A 112 6.85 -7.80 1.82
CA ALA A 112 5.40 -7.89 2.02
C ALA A 112 4.65 -6.73 1.37
N PHE A 113 3.40 -6.99 1.03
CA PHE A 113 2.49 -6.00 0.47
C PHE A 113 1.18 -6.04 1.26
N VAL A 114 0.69 -4.88 1.69
CA VAL A 114 -0.59 -4.75 2.37
C VAL A 114 -1.41 -3.68 1.67
N THR A 115 -2.62 -4.00 1.29
CA THR A 115 -3.52 -3.04 0.67
C THR A 115 -4.91 -3.11 1.28
N LYS A 116 -5.53 -1.95 1.45
CA LYS A 116 -6.96 -1.90 1.75
C LYS A 116 -7.73 -2.34 0.51
N SER A 117 -8.75 -3.14 0.69
CA SER A 117 -9.60 -3.65 -0.36
C SER A 117 -11.03 -3.82 0.15
N PHE A 118 -11.85 -4.54 -0.60
CA PHE A 118 -13.24 -4.84 -0.25
C PHE A 118 -13.50 -6.32 -0.43
N GLN A 119 -14.41 -6.85 0.38
CA GLN A 119 -14.93 -8.20 0.16
C GLN A 119 -15.74 -8.21 -1.13
N GLY A 120 -15.62 -9.27 -1.91
CA GLY A 120 -16.39 -9.46 -3.14
C GLY A 120 -15.54 -9.87 -4.32
N GLY A 121 -16.21 -10.36 -5.36
CA GLY A 121 -15.59 -10.99 -6.52
C GLY A 121 -14.70 -10.09 -7.36
N ASP A 122 -14.90 -8.77 -7.30
CA ASP A 122 -14.15 -7.84 -8.14
C ASP A 122 -12.67 -7.78 -7.76
N ALA A 123 -12.33 -8.13 -6.53
CA ALA A 123 -10.95 -8.18 -6.06
C ALA A 123 -10.28 -9.55 -6.26
N ASP A 124 -11.00 -10.54 -6.76
CA ASP A 124 -10.49 -11.92 -6.91
C ASP A 124 -9.32 -12.00 -7.88
N GLY A 125 -9.32 -11.19 -8.93
CA GLY A 125 -8.21 -11.13 -9.88
C GLY A 125 -6.91 -10.66 -9.25
N VAL A 126 -7.00 -9.65 -8.40
CA VAL A 126 -5.84 -9.15 -7.65
C VAL A 126 -5.34 -10.23 -6.69
N LEU A 127 -6.26 -10.85 -5.97
CA LEU A 127 -5.93 -11.91 -5.01
C LEU A 127 -5.21 -13.08 -5.70
N ALA A 128 -5.71 -13.52 -6.84
CA ALA A 128 -5.10 -14.58 -7.63
C ALA A 128 -3.68 -14.21 -8.08
N ARG A 129 -3.52 -12.97 -8.55
CA ARG A 129 -2.21 -12.49 -8.98
C ARG A 129 -1.21 -12.41 -7.83
N LEU A 130 -1.65 -11.97 -6.66
CA LEU A 130 -0.79 -11.92 -5.48
C LEU A 130 -0.35 -13.33 -5.07
N ARG A 131 -1.23 -14.31 -5.16
CA ARG A 131 -0.90 -15.71 -4.84
C ARG A 131 0.16 -16.30 -5.76
N GLU A 132 0.27 -15.81 -6.99
CA GLU A 132 1.31 -16.25 -7.91
C GLU A 132 2.70 -15.74 -7.51
N HIS A 133 2.77 -14.61 -6.80
CA HIS A 133 4.02 -13.92 -6.51
C HIS A 133 4.41 -13.89 -5.04
N PHE A 134 3.53 -14.32 -4.15
CA PHE A 134 3.78 -14.35 -2.70
C PHE A 134 3.47 -15.74 -2.15
N GLU A 135 4.22 -16.15 -1.15
CA GLU A 135 4.02 -17.47 -0.54
C GLU A 135 2.69 -17.57 0.19
N THR A 136 2.28 -16.49 0.87
CA THR A 136 1.05 -16.44 1.65
C THR A 136 0.28 -15.19 1.31
N VAL A 137 -1.01 -15.32 1.05
CA VAL A 137 -1.91 -14.18 0.89
C VAL A 137 -3.14 -14.42 1.76
N LYS A 138 -3.42 -13.45 2.65
CA LYS A 138 -4.58 -13.52 3.56
C LYS A 138 -5.45 -12.28 3.38
N THR A 139 -6.72 -12.44 3.69
CA THR A 139 -7.64 -11.33 3.82
C THR A 139 -7.93 -11.15 5.31
N VAL A 140 -7.72 -9.94 5.81
CA VAL A 140 -7.87 -9.63 7.23
C VAL A 140 -8.90 -8.52 7.37
N LYS A 141 -9.91 -8.75 8.21
CA LYS A 141 -10.89 -7.71 8.52
C LYS A 141 -10.37 -6.86 9.67
N PRO A 142 -10.32 -5.52 9.53
CA PRO A 142 -9.87 -4.66 10.61
C PRO A 142 -10.77 -4.78 11.83
N GLN A 143 -10.18 -4.82 13.02
CA GLN A 143 -10.94 -4.87 14.27
C GLN A 143 -11.81 -3.63 14.48
N SER A 144 -11.33 -2.48 13.98
CA SER A 144 -12.02 -1.21 14.08
C SER A 144 -13.10 -1.02 13.02
N SER A 145 -13.26 -1.95 12.09
CA SER A 145 -14.26 -1.80 11.04
C SER A 145 -15.67 -1.95 11.62
N ARG A 146 -16.59 -1.09 11.14
CA ARG A 146 -17.99 -1.17 11.53
C ARG A 146 -18.59 -2.50 11.08
N LYS A 147 -19.47 -3.04 11.91
CA LYS A 147 -20.28 -4.20 11.54
C LYS A 147 -21.00 -3.89 10.23
N GLY A 148 -20.83 -4.75 9.23
CA GLY A 148 -21.40 -4.53 7.90
C GLY A 148 -20.47 -3.81 6.91
N SER A 149 -19.32 -3.31 7.35
CA SER A 149 -18.34 -2.76 6.43
C SER A 149 -17.76 -3.86 5.54
N SER A 150 -17.62 -3.57 4.23
CA SER A 150 -16.97 -4.49 3.29
C SER A 150 -15.45 -4.32 3.22
N GLU A 151 -14.90 -3.38 3.99
CA GLU A 151 -13.46 -3.14 3.99
C GLU A 151 -12.69 -4.31 4.59
N VAL A 152 -11.62 -4.69 3.90
CA VAL A 152 -10.68 -5.71 4.36
C VAL A 152 -9.27 -5.27 3.97
N TYR A 153 -8.27 -5.88 4.60
CA TYR A 153 -6.89 -5.76 4.12
C TYR A 153 -6.48 -7.06 3.46
N MET A 154 -5.85 -6.96 2.30
CA MET A 154 -5.12 -8.07 1.70
C MET A 154 -3.68 -7.98 2.19
N VAL A 155 -3.18 -9.06 2.77
CA VAL A 155 -1.83 -9.15 3.32
C VAL A 155 -1.08 -10.23 2.55
N ALA A 156 -0.12 -9.83 1.74
CA ALA A 156 0.69 -10.72 0.93
C ALA A 156 2.09 -10.79 1.53
N LEU A 157 2.53 -11.98 1.90
CA LEU A 157 3.76 -12.20 2.65
C LEU A 157 4.74 -13.04 1.83
N ASN A 158 6.03 -12.77 2.04
CA ASN A 158 7.13 -13.52 1.46
C ASN A 158 7.10 -13.48 -0.07
N ARG A 159 7.41 -12.32 -0.64
CA ARG A 159 7.61 -12.14 -2.07
C ARG A 159 8.62 -13.17 -2.57
N ARG A 160 8.19 -13.96 -3.53
CA ARG A 160 9.00 -15.04 -4.10
C ARG A 160 10.27 -14.57 -4.80
#